data_178c283e9bd7dffab6cacff36ca22b92
#
_entry.id   178c283e9bd7dffab6cacff36ca22b92
#
_cell.length_a   1.000
_cell.length_b   1.000
_cell.length_c   1.000
_cell.angle_alpha   90.00
_cell.angle_beta   90.00
_cell.angle_gamma   90.00
#
_symmetry.space_group_name_H-M   'P 1'
#
loop_
_entity.id
_entity.type
_entity.pdbx_description
1 polymer ?
#
loop_
_entity_poly.entity_id
_entity_poly.type
_entity_poly.pdbx_seq_one_letter_code
_entity_poly.pdbx_strand_id
1 'polypeptide(L)'
;MANAAAIASLCPACGLCCDSTLFADVELRARDDAKQLIRLGFRLEKKGKSKLAFAQPCPGFDGQWCRIYAERPQRCRQFDCGLLQRVAAGELTPAAARKKITVAKQRAETVRNLLRRLGQNDERWPLTHRYAEAMSAPVDLSVADQAETHGELMLAVSELMHLLQRDFLR
;
A
#
# COMPACT_ATOMS: atom_id res chain seq x y z
N MET A 1 -0.44 12.45 26.47
CA MET A 1 -1.77 12.44 25.83
C MET A 1 -1.77 13.01 24.41
N ALA A 2 -0.99 14.05 24.08
CA ALA A 2 -0.91 14.62 22.73
C ALA A 2 -0.41 13.61 21.65
N ASN A 3 0.44 12.67 22.03
CA ASN A 3 1.03 11.70 21.08
C ASN A 3 0.01 10.63 20.61
N ALA A 4 -0.92 10.20 21.50
CA ALA A 4 -1.93 9.18 21.13
C ALA A 4 -2.94 9.73 20.10
N ALA A 5 -3.41 10.97 20.26
CA ALA A 5 -4.30 11.62 19.30
C ALA A 5 -3.62 11.84 17.94
N ALA A 6 -2.34 12.22 17.95
CA ALA A 6 -1.55 12.38 16.72
C ALA A 6 -1.35 11.06 15.97
N ILE A 7 -1.06 9.96 16.69
CA ILE A 7 -0.94 8.61 16.12
C ILE A 7 -2.27 8.17 15.52
N ALA A 8 -3.38 8.37 16.24
CA ALA A 8 -4.72 8.03 15.78
C ALA A 8 -5.11 8.74 14.48
N SER A 9 -4.56 9.93 14.21
CA SER A 9 -4.82 10.68 12.97
C SER A 9 -3.86 10.33 11.81
N LEU A 10 -2.65 9.84 12.08
CA LEU A 10 -1.65 9.56 11.06
C LEU A 10 -2.01 8.34 10.20
N CYS A 11 -2.39 7.23 10.83
CA CYS A 11 -2.69 5.98 10.13
C CYS A 11 -3.87 6.11 9.15
N PRO A 12 -5.06 6.64 9.55
CA PRO A 12 -6.18 6.80 8.64
C PRO A 12 -5.86 7.68 7.42
N ALA A 13 -5.08 8.74 7.62
CA ALA A 13 -4.71 9.69 6.56
C ALA A 13 -3.53 9.21 5.70
N CYS A 14 -2.76 8.22 6.16
CA CYS A 14 -1.62 7.68 5.42
C CYS A 14 -2.05 6.88 4.19
N GLY A 15 -2.84 5.82 4.38
CA GLY A 15 -3.40 4.98 3.32
C GLY A 15 -2.43 4.02 2.63
N LEU A 16 -1.11 4.09 2.86
CA LEU A 16 -0.11 3.25 2.16
C LEU A 16 -0.30 1.74 2.37
N CYS A 17 -0.97 1.33 3.46
CA CYS A 17 -1.37 -0.06 3.69
C CYS A 17 -2.62 -0.44 2.87
N CYS A 18 -3.41 0.54 2.45
CA CYS A 18 -4.71 0.34 1.83
C CYS A 18 -4.70 0.56 0.32
N ASP A 19 -3.73 1.31 -0.20
CA ASP A 19 -3.59 1.67 -1.61
C ASP A 19 -2.67 0.73 -2.41
N SER A 20 -2.35 -0.43 -1.87
CA SER A 20 -1.42 -1.44 -2.41
C SER A 20 0.07 -1.09 -2.40
N THR A 21 0.46 0.03 -1.80
CA THR A 21 1.89 0.43 -1.76
C THR A 21 2.70 -0.45 -0.83
N LEU A 22 2.18 -0.78 0.38
CA LEU A 22 2.89 -1.60 1.38
C LEU A 22 2.56 -3.09 1.27
N PHE A 23 1.32 -3.44 0.93
CA PHE A 23 0.84 -4.82 0.92
C PHE A 23 0.03 -5.11 -0.33
N ALA A 24 0.16 -6.33 -0.86
CA ALA A 24 -0.63 -6.80 -1.99
C ALA A 24 -2.01 -7.34 -1.56
N ASP A 25 -2.11 -7.82 -0.34
CA ASP A 25 -3.34 -8.42 0.22
C ASP A 25 -3.42 -8.29 1.73
N VAL A 26 -4.60 -8.60 2.27
CA VAL A 26 -4.84 -8.73 3.71
C VAL A 26 -5.49 -10.07 4.01
N GLU A 27 -4.77 -10.95 4.70
CA GLU A 27 -5.31 -12.22 5.20
C GLU A 27 -6.22 -12.00 6.40
N LEU A 28 -7.39 -12.62 6.39
CA LEU A 28 -8.31 -12.60 7.53
C LEU A 28 -7.84 -13.53 8.64
N ARG A 29 -8.14 -13.16 9.87
CA ARG A 29 -7.95 -13.98 11.08
C ARG A 29 -9.27 -14.64 11.46
N ALA A 30 -9.19 -15.66 12.31
CA ALA A 30 -10.36 -16.48 12.73
C ALA A 30 -11.51 -15.67 13.35
N ARG A 31 -11.23 -14.48 13.90
CA ARG A 31 -12.23 -13.61 14.54
C ARG A 31 -12.77 -12.52 13.61
N ASP A 32 -12.32 -12.46 12.36
CA ASP A 32 -12.81 -11.48 11.40
C ASP A 32 -14.16 -11.93 10.82
N ASP A 33 -15.12 -11.02 10.72
CA ASP A 33 -16.42 -11.30 10.11
C ASP A 33 -16.35 -11.19 8.59
N ALA A 34 -16.04 -12.34 7.95
CA ALA A 34 -15.97 -12.46 6.50
C ALA A 34 -17.31 -12.08 5.82
N LYS A 35 -18.46 -12.41 6.45
CA LYS A 35 -19.79 -12.10 5.88
C LYS A 35 -20.05 -10.60 5.89
N GLN A 36 -19.64 -9.90 6.95
CA GLN A 36 -19.74 -8.45 7.02
C GLN A 36 -18.86 -7.79 5.96
N LEU A 37 -17.62 -8.23 5.78
CA LEU A 37 -16.72 -7.70 4.75
C LEU A 37 -17.32 -7.88 3.34
N ILE A 38 -17.90 -9.04 3.05
CA ILE A 38 -18.59 -9.27 1.77
C ILE A 38 -19.75 -8.27 1.57
N ARG A 39 -20.57 -8.02 2.61
CA ARG A 39 -21.64 -7.02 2.54
C ARG A 39 -21.11 -5.59 2.31
N LEU A 40 -19.90 -5.31 2.76
CA LEU A 40 -19.21 -4.04 2.52
C LEU A 40 -18.49 -3.97 1.16
N GLY A 41 -18.69 -4.98 0.29
CA GLY A 41 -18.16 -4.99 -1.07
C GLY A 41 -16.78 -5.62 -1.23
N PHE A 42 -16.26 -6.29 -0.20
CA PHE A 42 -14.97 -6.99 -0.29
C PHE A 42 -15.11 -8.31 -1.05
N ARG A 43 -14.22 -8.55 -1.99
CA ARG A 43 -14.05 -9.85 -2.65
C ARG A 43 -13.03 -10.67 -1.86
N LEU A 44 -13.47 -11.77 -1.26
CA LEU A 44 -12.62 -12.65 -0.48
C LEU A 44 -12.21 -13.85 -1.33
N GLU A 45 -10.93 -14.13 -1.35
CA GLU A 45 -10.33 -15.25 -2.07
C GLU A 45 -9.66 -16.23 -1.09
N LYS A 46 -9.59 -17.50 -1.47
CA LYS A 46 -8.85 -18.49 -0.71
C LYS A 46 -7.35 -18.29 -0.94
N LYS A 47 -6.60 -18.17 0.15
CA LYS A 47 -5.14 -18.12 0.15
C LYS A 47 -4.58 -19.34 0.88
N GLY A 48 -3.98 -20.25 0.13
CA GLY A 48 -3.54 -21.55 0.69
C GLY A 48 -4.70 -22.43 1.12
N LYS A 49 -4.46 -23.31 2.12
CA LYS A 49 -5.42 -24.38 2.48
C LYS A 49 -6.67 -23.90 3.24
N SER A 50 -6.61 -22.81 4.00
CA SER A 50 -7.69 -22.44 4.92
C SER A 50 -7.89 -20.96 5.20
N LYS A 51 -7.10 -20.09 4.58
CA LYS A 51 -7.17 -18.66 4.84
C LYS A 51 -8.00 -17.94 3.78
N LEU A 52 -8.76 -16.93 4.20
CA LEU A 52 -9.37 -15.97 3.31
C LEU A 52 -8.53 -14.69 3.30
N ALA A 53 -8.44 -14.05 2.15
CA ALA A 53 -7.77 -12.78 1.99
C ALA A 53 -8.54 -11.90 1.00
N PHE A 54 -8.30 -10.61 1.02
CA PHE A 54 -8.72 -9.70 -0.04
C PHE A 54 -7.51 -8.97 -0.60
N ALA A 55 -7.52 -8.73 -1.91
CA ALA A 55 -6.47 -7.99 -2.59
C ALA A 55 -6.55 -6.50 -2.28
N GLN A 56 -5.40 -5.84 -2.37
CA GLN A 56 -5.31 -4.37 -2.39
C GLN A 56 -5.36 -3.87 -3.85
N PRO A 57 -5.84 -2.66 -4.12
CA PRO A 57 -6.31 -1.63 -3.16
C PRO A 57 -7.57 -2.03 -2.39
N CYS A 58 -7.60 -1.62 -1.12
CA CYS A 58 -8.70 -1.94 -0.21
C CYS A 58 -10.01 -1.26 -0.66
N PRO A 59 -11.12 -1.99 -0.86
CA PRO A 59 -12.42 -1.39 -1.20
C PRO A 59 -12.95 -0.41 -0.14
N GLY A 60 -12.50 -0.54 1.09
CA GLY A 60 -12.85 0.37 2.18
C GLY A 60 -12.02 1.66 2.24
N PHE A 61 -11.06 1.85 1.33
CA PHE A 61 -10.24 3.06 1.26
C PHE A 61 -10.68 3.94 0.10
N ASP A 62 -11.00 5.21 0.36
CA ASP A 62 -11.51 6.15 -0.64
C ASP A 62 -10.43 7.05 -1.27
N GLY A 63 -9.16 6.74 -1.02
CA GLY A 63 -8.00 7.53 -1.44
C GLY A 63 -7.49 8.50 -0.36
N GLN A 64 -8.30 8.80 0.65
CA GLN A 64 -7.94 9.67 1.77
C GLN A 64 -8.15 9.02 3.13
N TRP A 65 -9.24 8.26 3.31
CA TRP A 65 -9.65 7.70 4.60
C TRP A 65 -10.12 6.25 4.49
N CYS A 66 -9.93 5.50 5.57
CA CYS A 66 -10.50 4.17 5.72
C CYS A 66 -11.95 4.29 6.19
N ARG A 67 -12.92 4.07 5.28
CA ARG A 67 -14.36 4.15 5.57
C ARG A 67 -14.86 3.08 6.53
N ILE A 68 -14.13 1.98 6.65
CA ILE A 68 -14.44 0.88 7.56
C ILE A 68 -13.50 0.87 8.78
N TYR A 69 -13.06 2.04 9.24
CA TYR A 69 -12.04 2.12 10.30
C TYR A 69 -12.42 1.37 11.59
N ALA A 70 -13.68 1.39 11.98
CA ALA A 70 -14.19 0.69 13.14
C ALA A 70 -14.30 -0.84 12.90
N GLU A 71 -14.65 -1.25 11.68
CA GLU A 71 -14.85 -2.64 11.26
C GLU A 71 -13.62 -3.29 10.64
N ARG A 72 -12.47 -2.62 10.72
CA ARG A 72 -11.23 -3.13 10.12
C ARG A 72 -10.94 -4.55 10.56
N PRO A 73 -10.46 -5.43 9.65
CA PRO A 73 -9.94 -6.73 10.01
C PRO A 73 -8.87 -6.67 11.11
N GLN A 74 -8.76 -7.72 11.88
CA GLN A 74 -7.81 -7.80 13.00
C GLN A 74 -6.37 -7.49 12.56
N ARG A 75 -5.97 -7.94 11.38
CA ARG A 75 -4.63 -7.67 10.84
C ARG A 75 -4.39 -6.17 10.61
N CYS A 76 -5.39 -5.45 10.10
CA CYS A 76 -5.32 -4.00 9.93
C CYS A 76 -5.29 -3.24 11.26
N ARG A 77 -5.95 -3.78 12.30
CA ARG A 77 -5.97 -3.16 13.65
C ARG A 77 -4.68 -3.38 14.43
N GLN A 78 -4.00 -4.51 14.17
CA GLN A 78 -2.80 -4.93 14.90
C GLN A 78 -1.50 -4.50 14.23
N PHE A 79 -1.57 -3.99 13.00
CA PHE A 79 -0.38 -3.58 12.29
C PHE A 79 0.00 -2.14 12.64
N ASP A 80 1.11 -2.00 13.35
CA ASP A 80 1.78 -0.73 13.57
C ASP A 80 3.08 -0.70 12.75
N CYS A 81 3.12 0.17 11.75
CA CYS A 81 4.32 0.34 10.93
C CYS A 81 5.45 1.01 11.74
N GLY A 82 6.71 0.82 11.30
CA GLY A 82 7.86 1.41 11.96
C GLY A 82 7.77 2.93 12.15
N LEU A 83 7.09 3.63 11.23
CA LEU A 83 6.85 5.07 11.38
C LEU A 83 6.00 5.39 12.61
N LEU A 84 4.88 4.66 12.80
CA LEU A 84 4.00 4.84 13.97
C LEU A 84 4.69 4.45 15.26
N GLN A 85 5.46 3.35 15.25
CA GLN A 85 6.22 2.91 16.42
C GLN A 85 7.22 4.00 16.88
N ARG A 86 7.95 4.61 15.94
CA ARG A 86 8.88 5.70 16.22
C ARG A 86 8.21 6.96 16.75
N VAL A 87 7.01 7.29 16.25
CA VAL A 87 6.22 8.39 16.80
C VAL A 87 5.73 8.05 18.22
N ALA A 88 5.31 6.82 18.46
CA ALA A 88 4.87 6.35 19.77
C ALA A 88 6.03 6.40 20.79
N ALA A 89 7.24 6.02 20.38
CA ALA A 89 8.45 6.08 21.20
C ALA A 89 8.97 7.51 21.41
N GLY A 90 8.43 8.52 20.74
CA GLY A 90 8.93 9.90 20.81
C GLY A 90 10.19 10.17 19.98
N GLU A 91 10.65 9.20 19.22
CA GLU A 91 11.83 9.31 18.35
C GLU A 91 11.57 10.15 17.09
N LEU A 92 10.31 10.30 16.72
CA LEU A 92 9.88 11.05 15.54
C LEU A 92 8.68 11.92 15.89
N THR A 93 8.72 13.19 15.49
CA THR A 93 7.58 14.09 15.67
C THR A 93 6.46 13.76 14.68
N PRO A 94 5.17 13.98 15.03
CA PRO A 94 4.06 13.80 14.10
C PRO A 94 4.19 14.61 12.80
N ALA A 95 4.79 15.79 12.88
CA ALA A 95 5.05 16.63 11.70
C ALA A 95 6.09 16.00 10.76
N ALA A 96 7.18 15.46 11.31
CA ALA A 96 8.19 14.74 10.54
C ALA A 96 7.62 13.44 9.95
N ALA A 97 6.76 12.73 10.69
CA ALA A 97 6.07 11.55 10.18
C ALA A 97 5.16 11.88 8.97
N ARG A 98 4.39 12.98 9.04
CA ARG A 98 3.58 13.45 7.89
C ARG A 98 4.42 13.74 6.66
N LYS A 99 5.59 14.40 6.83
CA LYS A 99 6.51 14.64 5.70
C LYS A 99 6.97 13.33 5.05
N LYS A 100 7.32 12.31 5.84
CA LYS A 100 7.72 11.00 5.33
C LYS A 100 6.58 10.29 4.59
N ILE A 101 5.35 10.37 5.10
CA ILE A 101 4.15 9.85 4.41
C ILE A 101 3.97 10.56 3.06
N THR A 102 4.07 11.88 3.02
CA THR A 102 3.95 12.66 1.76
C THR A 102 4.98 12.22 0.73
N VAL A 103 6.26 12.09 1.13
CA VAL A 103 7.32 11.62 0.23
C VAL A 103 7.05 10.21 -0.27
N ALA A 104 6.60 9.28 0.60
CA ALA A 104 6.27 7.93 0.20
C ALA A 104 5.10 7.88 -0.80
N LYS A 105 4.05 8.68 -0.58
CA LYS A 105 2.93 8.82 -1.53
C LYS A 105 3.38 9.38 -2.88
N GLN A 106 4.23 10.39 -2.90
CA GLN A 106 4.78 10.95 -4.14
C GLN A 106 5.58 9.93 -4.93
N ARG A 107 6.46 9.16 -4.26
CA ARG A 107 7.23 8.09 -4.92
C ARG A 107 6.34 6.96 -5.43
N ALA A 108 5.32 6.56 -4.66
CA ALA A 108 4.35 5.57 -5.11
C ALA A 108 3.57 6.07 -6.35
N GLU A 109 3.22 7.35 -6.39
CA GLU A 109 2.55 7.93 -7.56
C GLU A 109 3.45 8.01 -8.78
N THR A 110 4.75 8.29 -8.61
CA THR A 110 5.73 8.19 -9.70
C THR A 110 5.74 6.78 -10.30
N VAL A 111 5.77 5.74 -9.46
CA VAL A 111 5.71 4.34 -9.92
C VAL A 111 4.39 4.07 -10.66
N ARG A 112 3.23 4.54 -10.15
CA ARG A 112 1.93 4.38 -10.82
C ARG A 112 1.89 5.05 -12.20
N ASN A 113 2.45 6.24 -12.31
CA ASN A 113 2.52 6.98 -13.58
C ASN A 113 3.37 6.23 -14.62
N LEU A 114 4.52 5.69 -14.23
CA LEU A 114 5.37 4.90 -15.10
C LEU A 114 4.68 3.59 -15.53
N LEU A 115 3.96 2.93 -14.61
CA LEU A 115 3.17 1.74 -14.94
C LEU A 115 2.05 2.06 -15.94
N ARG A 116 1.37 3.21 -15.82
CA ARG A 116 0.36 3.66 -16.80
C ARG A 116 0.99 3.89 -18.19
N ARG A 117 2.18 4.49 -18.26
CA ARG A 117 2.93 4.67 -19.52
C ARG A 117 3.27 3.33 -20.18
N LEU A 118 3.49 2.28 -19.40
CA LEU A 118 3.72 0.90 -19.87
C LEU A 118 2.43 0.09 -20.08
N GLY A 119 1.26 0.73 -20.11
CA GLY A 119 -0.02 0.10 -20.39
C GLY A 119 -0.67 -0.60 -19.20
N GLN A 120 -0.06 -0.54 -18.00
CA GLN A 120 -0.61 -1.13 -16.78
C GLN A 120 -1.65 -0.21 -16.13
N ASN A 121 -2.83 -0.11 -16.75
CA ASN A 121 -3.88 0.86 -16.39
C ASN A 121 -4.91 0.33 -15.38
N ASP A 122 -4.97 -0.98 -15.13
CA ASP A 122 -5.94 -1.54 -14.19
C ASP A 122 -5.46 -1.39 -12.73
N GLU A 123 -5.91 -0.30 -12.11
CA GLU A 123 -5.53 0.05 -10.74
C GLU A 123 -6.24 -0.80 -9.67
N ARG A 124 -7.13 -1.71 -10.05
CA ARG A 124 -7.70 -2.72 -9.14
C ARG A 124 -6.70 -3.80 -8.75
N TRP A 125 -5.62 -3.95 -9.53
CA TRP A 125 -4.54 -4.86 -9.20
C TRP A 125 -3.52 -4.24 -8.25
N PRO A 126 -2.94 -5.03 -7.33
CA PRO A 126 -1.87 -4.57 -6.46
C PRO A 126 -0.70 -3.98 -7.24
N LEU A 127 -0.04 -2.97 -6.67
CA LEU A 127 1.10 -2.31 -7.30
C LEU A 127 2.22 -3.30 -7.68
N THR A 128 2.46 -4.30 -6.82
CA THR A 128 3.45 -5.36 -7.07
C THR A 128 3.06 -6.26 -8.25
N HIS A 129 1.76 -6.55 -8.43
CA HIS A 129 1.29 -7.35 -9.57
C HIS A 129 1.48 -6.57 -10.87
N ARG A 130 1.05 -5.31 -10.92
CA ARG A 130 1.21 -4.44 -12.10
C ARG A 130 2.69 -4.27 -12.48
N TYR A 131 3.57 -4.14 -11.49
CA TYR A 131 5.01 -4.11 -11.71
C TYR A 131 5.53 -5.42 -12.30
N ALA A 132 5.14 -6.57 -11.75
CA ALA A 132 5.55 -7.88 -12.25
C ALA A 132 5.09 -8.10 -13.70
N GLU A 133 3.85 -7.73 -14.03
CA GLU A 133 3.32 -7.80 -15.40
C GLU A 133 4.11 -6.90 -16.37
N ALA A 134 4.38 -5.65 -15.98
CA ALA A 134 5.17 -4.74 -16.79
C ALA A 134 6.57 -5.29 -17.07
N MET A 135 7.22 -5.89 -16.05
CA MET A 135 8.59 -6.41 -16.18
C MET A 135 8.66 -7.78 -16.85
N SER A 136 7.55 -8.53 -16.94
CA SER A 136 7.50 -9.82 -17.66
C SER A 136 7.27 -9.67 -19.17
N ALA A 137 6.72 -8.53 -19.60
CA ALA A 137 6.50 -8.25 -21.00
C ALA A 137 7.84 -8.06 -21.73
N PRO A 138 8.01 -8.61 -22.96
CA PRO A 138 9.18 -8.33 -23.77
C PRO A 138 9.32 -6.83 -24.04
N VAL A 139 10.52 -6.29 -23.83
CA VAL A 139 10.81 -4.90 -24.15
C VAL A 139 11.15 -4.78 -25.62
N ASP A 140 10.39 -4.00 -26.36
CA ASP A 140 10.74 -3.67 -27.74
C ASP A 140 11.83 -2.59 -27.74
N LEU A 141 13.07 -3.02 -27.93
CA LEU A 141 14.23 -2.13 -27.97
C LEU A 141 14.26 -1.20 -29.19
N SER A 142 13.42 -1.45 -30.20
CA SER A 142 13.25 -0.53 -31.34
C SER A 142 12.45 0.73 -30.96
N VAL A 143 11.70 0.67 -29.87
CA VAL A 143 10.92 1.78 -29.31
C VAL A 143 11.71 2.39 -28.15
N ALA A 144 12.51 3.42 -28.44
CA ALA A 144 13.43 4.04 -27.48
C ALA A 144 12.74 4.49 -26.18
N ASP A 145 11.56 5.07 -26.27
CA ASP A 145 10.77 5.54 -25.10
C ASP A 145 10.33 4.37 -24.20
N GLN A 146 10.07 3.18 -24.74
CA GLN A 146 9.68 2.02 -23.96
C GLN A 146 10.83 1.47 -23.11
N ALA A 147 12.02 1.35 -23.68
CA ALA A 147 13.20 0.88 -22.95
C ALA A 147 13.59 1.85 -21.83
N GLU A 148 13.54 3.16 -22.10
CA GLU A 148 13.81 4.21 -21.13
C GLU A 148 12.78 4.16 -19.96
N THR A 149 11.49 4.05 -20.29
CA THR A 149 10.42 3.97 -19.28
C THR A 149 10.57 2.74 -18.36
N HIS A 150 11.02 1.58 -18.91
CA HIS A 150 11.32 0.41 -18.07
C HIS A 150 12.49 0.68 -17.11
N GLY A 151 13.55 1.33 -17.57
CA GLY A 151 14.68 1.73 -16.73
C GLY A 151 14.26 2.69 -15.61
N GLU A 152 13.48 3.72 -15.96
CA GLU A 152 12.91 4.66 -14.99
C GLU A 152 12.03 3.95 -13.96
N LEU A 153 11.20 2.99 -14.39
CA LEU A 153 10.34 2.21 -13.49
C LEU A 153 11.16 1.38 -12.49
N MET A 154 12.21 0.70 -12.95
CA MET A 154 13.09 -0.07 -12.07
C MET A 154 13.73 0.81 -11.00
N LEU A 155 14.24 1.98 -11.37
CA LEU A 155 14.83 2.93 -10.44
C LEU A 155 13.79 3.47 -9.45
N ALA A 156 12.63 3.90 -9.93
CA ALA A 156 11.56 4.43 -9.10
C ALA A 156 11.05 3.39 -8.08
N VAL A 157 10.91 2.13 -8.50
CA VAL A 157 10.53 1.02 -7.59
C VAL A 157 11.62 0.77 -6.56
N SER A 158 12.90 0.73 -6.96
CA SER A 158 14.04 0.56 -6.05
C SER A 158 14.06 1.65 -4.98
N GLU A 159 13.90 2.91 -5.37
CA GLU A 159 13.87 4.05 -4.45
C GLU A 159 12.66 4.00 -3.50
N LEU A 160 11.48 3.63 -4.00
CA LEU A 160 10.28 3.45 -3.19
C LEU A 160 10.50 2.33 -2.16
N MET A 161 10.96 1.17 -2.58
CA MET A 161 11.23 0.03 -1.70
C MET A 161 12.23 0.35 -0.61
N HIS A 162 13.32 1.06 -0.93
CA HIS A 162 14.32 1.52 0.03
C HIS A 162 13.69 2.42 1.11
N LEU A 163 12.87 3.36 0.67
CA LEU A 163 12.16 4.27 1.57
C LEU A 163 11.18 3.51 2.48
N LEU A 164 10.38 2.61 1.91
CA LEU A 164 9.39 1.83 2.65
C LEU A 164 10.05 0.91 3.68
N GLN A 165 11.13 0.23 3.32
CA GLN A 165 11.89 -0.61 4.23
C GLN A 165 12.48 0.17 5.39
N ARG A 166 13.08 1.33 5.12
CA ARG A 166 13.72 2.17 6.14
C ARG A 166 12.73 2.80 7.11
N ASP A 167 11.59 3.30 6.62
CA ASP A 167 10.71 4.17 7.38
C ASP A 167 9.41 3.50 7.85
N PHE A 168 8.95 2.42 7.19
CA PHE A 168 7.62 1.84 7.44
C PHE A 168 7.64 0.35 7.82
N LEU A 169 8.60 -0.43 7.32
CA LEU A 169 8.60 -1.89 7.49
C LEU A 169 9.59 -2.39 8.56
N ARG A 170 10.35 -1.50 9.18
CA ARG A 170 11.27 -1.82 10.28
C ARG A 170 10.66 -1.49 11.61
#